data_e359f0f020e3fe18f7be718b33ad2c05
#
_entry.id   e359f0f020e3fe18f7be718b33ad2c05
#
_cell.length_a   1.000
_cell.length_b   1.000
_cell.length_c   1.000
_cell.angle_alpha   90.00
_cell.angle_beta   90.00
_cell.angle_gamma   90.00
#
_symmetry.space_group_name_H-M   'P 1'
#
loop_
_entity.id
_entity.type
_entity.pdbx_description
1 polymer ?
#
loop_
_entity_poly.entity_id
_entity_poly.type
_entity_poly.pdbx_seq_one_letter_code
_entity_poly.pdbx_strand_id
1 'polypeptide(L)'
;MRGTIYQTILFVALGGLAACTSNSSKPDKKSVNAPPCYETLDVDQREIPEIREKIHADKKAWQLDTIFQKKVKREGFNGDVLVAQRGVVIYRKKFGYASFDRKMQDTLKFDSKFQLASMSKTFTAMAVLKLYEAGKIKLDDSVQKFIPDFPYHGINIQMLLSHRSGLPYYAYAFDDSVRKVRTPPDNNQILKWFAQSRPKPYNRPNRSFAYNNSNYMVLASIVERVSGLPFDQFLKKNIFDPIGMKNTYLSTTKNDSINMNRTMGYEGRRKIQTDYYDFVIGDKGVYSTIDDLFKWYKALNSDCFLSKKTMKEAWQPRSFERKGLKNYGYGFRMMLKDAESKKARYVYHNGWWKGYSTLFWFNPHEDYVVIILGNRKNGTVYKVKSILQVMEEDANAGEMDDELTD
;
A
#
# COMPACT_ATOMS: atom_id res chain seq x y z
N MET A 1 63.27 8.42 67.05
CA MET A 1 62.65 8.44 68.38
C MET A 1 61.20 8.05 68.27
N ARG A 2 60.85 6.96 68.94
CA ARG A 2 59.55 6.53 69.47
C ARG A 2 58.38 6.66 68.48
N GLY A 3 57.75 5.60 67.92
CA GLY A 3 57.25 4.39 68.58
C GLY A 3 55.82 4.68 69.13
N THR A 4 54.82 4.04 68.58
CA THR A 4 53.89 3.21 69.34
C THR A 4 52.81 2.63 68.46
N ILE A 5 52.68 1.32 68.54
CA ILE A 5 51.67 0.39 68.03
C ILE A 5 50.45 0.47 68.96
N TYR A 6 49.20 0.29 68.39
CA TYR A 6 48.09 -0.41 69.04
C TYR A 6 47.06 -0.85 68.00
N GLN A 7 46.93 -2.06 67.93
CA GLN A 7 46.01 -3.18 67.83
C GLN A 7 44.49 -2.84 67.74
N THR A 8 43.92 -3.43 66.74
CA THR A 8 42.72 -4.31 66.60
C THR A 8 41.52 -4.08 67.57
N ILE A 9 40.33 -3.93 66.97
CA ILE A 9 39.13 -4.66 67.40
C ILE A 9 38.19 -4.83 66.22
N LEU A 10 37.76 -6.10 65.97
CA LEU A 10 36.83 -6.62 65.04
C LEU A 10 35.40 -6.46 65.56
N PHE A 11 34.47 -5.84 64.82
CA PHE A 11 33.03 -6.01 65.00
C PHE A 11 32.33 -6.42 63.74
N VAL A 12 31.79 -7.63 63.77
CA VAL A 12 30.87 -8.17 62.78
C VAL A 12 29.48 -7.64 63.08
N ALA A 13 28.88 -6.93 62.12
CA ALA A 13 27.45 -6.63 62.15
C ALA A 13 26.83 -7.11 60.82
N LEU A 14 26.04 -8.17 60.94
CA LEU A 14 25.13 -8.59 59.87
C LEU A 14 24.00 -7.54 59.69
N GLY A 15 23.94 -6.94 58.55
CA GLY A 15 22.81 -6.09 58.12
C GLY A 15 22.39 -6.49 56.72
N GLY A 16 21.22 -7.15 56.60
CA GLY A 16 20.70 -7.60 55.34
C GLY A 16 20.35 -6.43 54.43
N LEU A 17 20.91 -6.42 53.25
CA LEU A 17 20.52 -5.54 52.14
C LEU A 17 19.63 -6.30 51.18
N ALA A 18 18.33 -5.92 51.20
CA ALA A 18 17.39 -6.32 50.16
C ALA A 18 17.82 -5.68 48.83
N ALA A 19 18.29 -6.51 47.89
CA ALA A 19 18.60 -6.07 46.56
C ALA A 19 17.28 -5.93 45.74
N CYS A 20 16.86 -4.69 45.52
CA CYS A 20 15.89 -4.38 44.50
C CYS A 20 16.52 -4.63 43.12
N THR A 21 16.25 -5.78 42.51
CA THR A 21 16.57 -6.03 41.11
C THR A 21 15.60 -5.26 40.22
N SER A 22 16.02 -4.08 39.78
CA SER A 22 15.37 -3.40 38.67
C SER A 22 15.63 -4.19 37.38
N ASN A 23 14.65 -4.95 36.94
CA ASN A 23 14.64 -5.54 35.57
C ASN A 23 14.50 -4.40 34.56
N SER A 24 15.61 -3.79 34.18
CA SER A 24 15.66 -3.02 32.92
C SER A 24 15.76 -4.00 31.77
N SER A 25 14.62 -4.34 31.18
CA SER A 25 14.58 -5.02 29.89
C SER A 25 15.28 -4.12 28.86
N LYS A 26 16.53 -4.47 28.51
CA LYS A 26 17.22 -3.90 27.35
C LYS A 26 16.34 -4.16 26.11
N PRO A 27 16.15 -3.18 25.21
CA PRO A 27 15.47 -3.46 23.96
C PRO A 27 16.30 -4.50 23.20
N ASP A 28 15.64 -5.61 22.81
CA ASP A 28 16.22 -6.65 21.96
C ASP A 28 16.84 -6.00 20.72
N LYS A 29 18.14 -6.03 20.62
CA LYS A 29 18.87 -5.77 19.38
C LYS A 29 18.47 -6.90 18.44
N LYS A 30 17.48 -6.66 17.53
CA LYS A 30 17.23 -7.54 16.40
C LYS A 30 18.59 -7.80 15.75
N SER A 31 18.97 -9.06 15.67
CA SER A 31 20.24 -9.50 15.13
C SER A 31 20.45 -8.92 13.74
N VAL A 32 21.66 -8.42 13.47
CA VAL A 32 22.08 -7.80 12.19
C VAL A 32 21.98 -8.78 11.00
N ASN A 33 21.72 -10.08 11.26
CA ASN A 33 21.68 -11.18 10.31
C ASN A 33 20.33 -11.89 10.21
N ALA A 34 19.20 -11.23 10.55
CA ALA A 34 17.89 -11.82 10.27
C ALA A 34 17.69 -11.89 8.74
N PRO A 35 17.21 -13.03 8.19
CA PRO A 35 16.95 -13.14 6.77
C PRO A 35 15.95 -12.07 6.30
N PRO A 36 16.02 -11.64 5.03
CA PRO A 36 15.07 -10.69 4.50
C PRO A 36 13.62 -11.14 4.74
N CYS A 37 12.74 -10.19 5.03
CA CYS A 37 11.34 -10.45 5.37
C CYS A 37 10.64 -11.41 4.38
N TYR A 38 10.92 -11.28 3.08
CA TYR A 38 10.28 -12.11 2.06
C TYR A 38 10.73 -13.59 2.09
N GLU A 39 11.94 -13.89 2.59
CA GLU A 39 12.44 -15.28 2.70
C GLU A 39 11.75 -16.04 3.83
N THR A 40 11.30 -15.33 4.88
CA THR A 40 10.54 -15.92 5.99
C THR A 40 9.06 -16.12 5.69
N LEU A 41 8.59 -15.62 4.53
CA LEU A 41 7.17 -15.66 4.13
C LEU A 41 6.87 -16.74 3.09
N ASP A 42 7.87 -17.50 2.65
CA ASP A 42 7.64 -18.56 1.68
C ASP A 42 7.01 -19.79 2.34
N VAL A 43 6.02 -20.36 1.65
CA VAL A 43 5.40 -21.63 2.05
C VAL A 43 6.43 -22.75 1.86
N ASP A 44 6.51 -23.69 2.80
CA ASP A 44 7.33 -24.90 2.64
C ASP A 44 6.88 -25.64 1.38
N GLN A 45 7.82 -25.82 0.44
CA GLN A 45 7.54 -26.44 -0.85
C GLN A 45 7.03 -27.88 -0.71
N ARG A 46 7.35 -28.56 0.40
CA ARG A 46 6.86 -29.91 0.73
C ARG A 46 5.37 -29.93 1.11
N GLU A 47 4.84 -28.83 1.66
CA GLU A 47 3.43 -28.67 2.08
C GLU A 47 2.52 -28.24 0.93
N ILE A 48 3.06 -27.75 -0.17
CA ILE A 48 2.25 -27.20 -1.29
C ILE A 48 1.24 -28.22 -1.82
N PRO A 49 1.57 -29.51 -2.08
CA PRO A 49 0.58 -30.48 -2.57
C PRO A 49 -0.61 -30.64 -1.64
N GLU A 50 -0.39 -30.77 -0.33
CA GLU A 50 -1.45 -30.89 0.68
C GLU A 50 -2.32 -29.64 0.78
N ILE A 51 -1.69 -28.46 0.73
CA ILE A 51 -2.42 -27.19 0.74
C ILE A 51 -3.29 -27.08 -0.53
N ARG A 52 -2.74 -27.43 -1.70
CA ARG A 52 -3.45 -27.40 -2.99
C ARG A 52 -4.72 -28.29 -2.95
N GLU A 53 -4.61 -29.48 -2.39
CA GLU A 53 -5.73 -30.40 -2.23
C GLU A 53 -6.81 -29.80 -1.30
N LYS A 54 -6.42 -29.36 -0.10
CA LYS A 54 -7.31 -28.76 0.90
C LYS A 54 -8.09 -27.54 0.41
N ILE A 55 -7.50 -26.73 -0.48
CA ILE A 55 -8.14 -25.53 -1.04
C ILE A 55 -8.78 -25.79 -2.41
N HIS A 56 -8.84 -27.04 -2.88
CA HIS A 56 -9.35 -27.42 -4.21
C HIS A 56 -8.73 -26.57 -5.34
N ALA A 57 -7.38 -26.37 -5.31
CA ALA A 57 -6.67 -25.42 -6.14
C ALA A 57 -6.90 -25.62 -7.64
N ASP A 58 -6.92 -26.87 -8.11
CA ASP A 58 -7.05 -27.16 -9.55
C ASP A 58 -8.47 -26.90 -10.06
N LYS A 59 -9.52 -27.21 -9.27
CA LYS A 59 -10.90 -26.83 -9.56
C LYS A 59 -11.04 -25.32 -9.65
N LYS A 60 -10.53 -24.59 -8.64
CA LYS A 60 -10.56 -23.12 -8.60
C LYS A 60 -9.79 -22.52 -9.78
N ALA A 61 -8.63 -23.09 -10.14
CA ALA A 61 -7.84 -22.63 -11.30
C ALA A 61 -8.63 -22.73 -12.62
N TRP A 62 -9.33 -23.83 -12.83
CA TRP A 62 -10.18 -24.04 -14.01
C TRP A 62 -11.34 -23.02 -14.06
N GLN A 63 -12.03 -22.81 -12.94
CA GLN A 63 -13.12 -21.83 -12.83
C GLN A 63 -12.62 -20.41 -13.09
N LEU A 64 -11.49 -20.02 -12.49
CA LEU A 64 -10.85 -18.73 -12.71
C LEU A 64 -10.45 -18.55 -14.17
N ASP A 65 -9.88 -19.58 -14.80
CA ASP A 65 -9.53 -19.51 -16.23
C ASP A 65 -10.76 -19.24 -17.10
N THR A 66 -11.87 -19.91 -16.83
CA THR A 66 -13.15 -19.68 -17.52
C THR A 66 -13.61 -18.22 -17.39
N ILE A 67 -13.54 -17.65 -16.18
CA ILE A 67 -13.91 -16.25 -15.92
C ILE A 67 -13.00 -15.31 -16.70
N PHE A 68 -11.67 -15.49 -16.64
CA PHE A 68 -10.73 -14.59 -17.31
C PHE A 68 -10.75 -14.74 -18.83
N GLN A 69 -10.96 -15.94 -19.37
CA GLN A 69 -11.18 -16.12 -20.82
C GLN A 69 -12.41 -15.34 -21.30
N LYS A 70 -13.50 -15.33 -20.52
CA LYS A 70 -14.69 -14.51 -20.82
C LYS A 70 -14.35 -13.02 -20.78
N LYS A 71 -13.63 -12.55 -19.76
CA LYS A 71 -13.19 -11.15 -19.63
C LYS A 71 -12.32 -10.73 -20.82
N VAL A 72 -11.43 -11.58 -21.31
CA VAL A 72 -10.59 -11.34 -22.48
C VAL A 72 -11.43 -11.25 -23.75
N LYS A 73 -12.23 -12.30 -24.04
CA LYS A 73 -12.96 -12.44 -25.30
C LYS A 73 -14.10 -11.45 -25.45
N ARG A 74 -14.87 -11.21 -24.38
CA ARG A 74 -16.11 -10.41 -24.43
C ARG A 74 -15.93 -9.00 -23.93
N GLU A 75 -15.01 -8.76 -23.01
CA GLU A 75 -14.88 -7.51 -22.26
C GLU A 75 -13.53 -6.81 -22.57
N GLY A 76 -12.67 -7.43 -23.38
CA GLY A 76 -11.43 -6.82 -23.88
C GLY A 76 -10.37 -6.62 -22.81
N PHE A 77 -10.32 -7.48 -21.79
CA PHE A 77 -9.27 -7.45 -20.77
C PHE A 77 -7.89 -7.68 -21.41
N ASN A 78 -6.92 -6.88 -21.01
CA ASN A 78 -5.51 -6.98 -21.39
C ASN A 78 -4.66 -6.69 -20.16
N GLY A 79 -3.87 -7.68 -19.72
CA GLY A 79 -3.12 -7.55 -18.49
C GLY A 79 -2.73 -8.89 -17.85
N ASP A 80 -2.18 -8.81 -16.64
CA ASP A 80 -1.70 -9.93 -15.86
C ASP A 80 -2.59 -10.17 -14.64
N VAL A 81 -2.73 -11.45 -14.26
CA VAL A 81 -3.55 -11.90 -13.14
C VAL A 81 -2.77 -12.88 -12.28
N LEU A 82 -2.88 -12.72 -10.97
CA LEU A 82 -2.44 -13.70 -9.97
C LEU A 82 -3.53 -13.86 -8.90
N VAL A 83 -3.88 -15.11 -8.60
CA VAL A 83 -4.75 -15.46 -7.46
C VAL A 83 -4.01 -16.50 -6.63
N ALA A 84 -3.93 -16.26 -5.34
CA ALA A 84 -3.28 -17.16 -4.39
C ALA A 84 -4.12 -17.33 -3.13
N GLN A 85 -4.00 -18.48 -2.49
CA GLN A 85 -4.64 -18.78 -1.20
C GLN A 85 -3.68 -19.56 -0.31
N ARG A 86 -3.64 -19.23 0.98
CA ARG A 86 -2.75 -19.86 1.96
C ARG A 86 -1.30 -19.94 1.49
N GLY A 87 -0.82 -18.84 0.91
CA GLY A 87 0.54 -18.74 0.39
C GLY A 87 0.80 -19.45 -0.94
N VAL A 88 -0.15 -20.24 -1.47
CA VAL A 88 0.01 -21.02 -2.71
C VAL A 88 -0.66 -20.31 -3.88
N VAL A 89 0.07 -20.14 -4.99
CA VAL A 89 -0.46 -19.57 -6.23
C VAL A 89 -1.39 -20.60 -6.89
N ILE A 90 -2.67 -20.25 -7.02
CA ILE A 90 -3.71 -21.07 -7.67
C ILE A 90 -3.76 -20.77 -9.17
N TYR A 91 -3.73 -19.48 -9.52
CA TYR A 91 -3.89 -19.02 -10.88
C TYR A 91 -2.93 -17.88 -11.18
N ARG A 92 -2.15 -17.98 -12.26
CA ARG A 92 -1.21 -16.96 -12.71
C ARG A 92 -1.16 -16.97 -14.23
N LYS A 93 -1.72 -15.94 -14.85
CA LYS A 93 -1.76 -15.81 -16.32
C LYS A 93 -1.60 -14.37 -16.78
N LYS A 94 -1.20 -14.24 -18.04
CA LYS A 94 -1.05 -12.99 -18.78
C LYS A 94 -1.86 -13.04 -20.05
N PHE A 95 -2.45 -11.91 -20.46
CA PHE A 95 -3.34 -11.81 -21.60
C PHE A 95 -3.03 -10.57 -22.42
N GLY A 96 -2.64 -10.75 -23.66
CA GLY A 96 -2.49 -9.68 -24.63
C GLY A 96 -1.10 -9.02 -24.65
N TYR A 97 -1.05 -7.70 -24.77
CA TYR A 97 0.13 -6.98 -25.22
C TYR A 97 0.57 -5.90 -24.22
N ALA A 98 1.89 -5.75 -24.04
CA ALA A 98 2.51 -4.62 -23.35
C ALA A 98 2.42 -3.33 -24.19
N SER A 99 2.49 -3.49 -25.53
CA SER A 99 2.30 -2.42 -26.51
C SER A 99 1.37 -2.87 -27.64
N PHE A 100 0.44 -1.98 -28.02
CA PHE A 100 -0.42 -2.14 -29.20
C PHE A 100 0.12 -1.41 -30.44
N ASP A 101 1.37 -0.95 -30.40
CA ASP A 101 2.01 -0.36 -31.57
C ASP A 101 2.15 -1.43 -32.67
N ARG A 102 1.65 -1.12 -33.88
CA ARG A 102 1.68 -2.05 -35.03
C ARG A 102 3.10 -2.45 -35.43
N LYS A 103 4.09 -1.59 -35.17
CA LYS A 103 5.50 -1.83 -35.53
C LYS A 103 6.25 -2.63 -34.46
N MET A 104 5.77 -2.62 -33.22
CA MET A 104 6.40 -3.28 -32.07
C MET A 104 5.32 -3.91 -31.20
N GLN A 105 4.58 -4.89 -31.74
CA GLN A 105 3.64 -5.68 -30.91
C GLN A 105 4.46 -6.51 -29.92
N ASP A 106 4.65 -5.97 -28.72
CA ASP A 106 5.31 -6.69 -27.62
C ASP A 106 4.24 -7.33 -26.75
N THR A 107 4.30 -8.65 -26.62
CA THR A 107 3.41 -9.41 -25.73
C THR A 107 3.77 -9.16 -24.28
N LEU A 108 2.78 -9.21 -23.40
CA LEU A 108 3.02 -9.16 -21.96
C LEU A 108 3.92 -10.30 -21.50
N LYS A 109 4.85 -9.99 -20.60
CA LYS A 109 5.72 -10.90 -19.87
C LYS A 109 5.40 -10.82 -18.39
N PHE A 110 5.75 -11.80 -17.58
CA PHE A 110 5.51 -11.75 -16.14
C PHE A 110 6.35 -10.70 -15.41
N ASP A 111 7.40 -10.20 -16.03
CA ASP A 111 8.19 -9.06 -15.56
C ASP A 111 7.74 -7.72 -16.17
N SER A 112 6.65 -7.70 -16.95
CA SER A 112 6.03 -6.49 -17.44
C SER A 112 5.52 -5.64 -16.27
N LYS A 113 5.94 -4.37 -16.24
CA LYS A 113 5.64 -3.45 -15.14
C LYS A 113 4.44 -2.58 -15.47
N PHE A 114 3.44 -2.62 -14.61
CA PHE A 114 2.20 -1.84 -14.76
C PHE A 114 2.19 -0.69 -13.77
N GLN A 115 1.73 0.49 -14.20
CA GLN A 115 1.44 1.57 -13.27
C GLN A 115 0.27 1.18 -12.37
N LEU A 116 0.50 1.20 -11.08
CA LEU A 116 -0.49 0.80 -10.08
C LEU A 116 -1.57 1.86 -9.84
N ALA A 117 -1.37 3.08 -10.37
CA ALA A 117 -2.25 4.21 -10.14
C ALA A 117 -2.50 4.40 -8.62
N SER A 118 -3.75 4.52 -8.21
CA SER A 118 -4.10 4.74 -6.80
C SER A 118 -3.72 3.62 -5.83
N MET A 119 -3.41 2.39 -6.30
CA MET A 119 -2.84 1.36 -5.43
C MET A 119 -1.49 1.78 -4.82
N SER A 120 -0.79 2.74 -5.43
CA SER A 120 0.44 3.35 -4.86
C SER A 120 0.23 3.90 -3.45
N LYS A 121 -1.00 4.29 -3.11
CA LYS A 121 -1.35 4.80 -1.78
C LYS A 121 -1.12 3.78 -0.67
N THR A 122 -1.21 2.49 -0.96
CA THR A 122 -0.93 1.43 0.02
C THR A 122 0.53 1.51 0.47
N PHE A 123 1.47 1.73 -0.45
CA PHE A 123 2.90 1.90 -0.14
C PHE A 123 3.16 3.21 0.61
N THR A 124 2.50 4.29 0.23
CA THR A 124 2.65 5.59 0.94
C THR A 124 2.14 5.49 2.37
N ALA A 125 0.99 4.86 2.61
CA ALA A 125 0.47 4.64 3.95
C ALA A 125 1.44 3.80 4.79
N MET A 126 1.97 2.71 4.23
CA MET A 126 2.93 1.85 4.95
C MET A 126 4.27 2.56 5.18
N ALA A 127 4.72 3.45 4.30
CA ALA A 127 5.89 4.30 4.54
C ALA A 127 5.69 5.21 5.77
N VAL A 128 4.51 5.82 5.89
CA VAL A 128 4.13 6.62 7.07
C VAL A 128 4.09 5.75 8.33
N LEU A 129 3.47 4.58 8.25
CA LEU A 129 3.36 3.67 9.41
C LEU A 129 4.72 3.08 9.84
N LYS A 130 5.68 2.92 8.94
CA LYS A 130 7.06 2.58 9.31
C LYS A 130 7.72 3.70 10.13
N LEU A 131 7.50 4.95 9.76
CA LEU A 131 7.99 6.08 10.55
C LEU A 131 7.27 6.20 11.89
N TYR A 132 5.99 5.86 11.95
CA TYR A 132 5.19 5.79 13.17
C TYR A 132 5.73 4.72 14.13
N GLU A 133 5.97 3.49 13.67
CA GLU A 133 6.57 2.43 14.50
C GLU A 133 7.99 2.75 14.95
N ALA A 134 8.75 3.49 14.13
CA ALA A 134 10.07 3.98 14.49
C ALA A 134 10.04 5.17 15.48
N GLY A 135 8.86 5.61 15.93
CA GLY A 135 8.68 6.74 16.86
C GLY A 135 9.02 8.11 16.27
N LYS A 136 9.23 8.20 14.94
CA LYS A 136 9.61 9.46 14.29
C LYS A 136 8.43 10.39 14.04
N ILE A 137 7.22 9.86 13.99
CA ILE A 137 5.96 10.60 13.87
C ILE A 137 4.91 10.01 14.80
N LYS A 138 3.91 10.83 15.15
CA LYS A 138 2.67 10.39 15.78
C LYS A 138 1.51 10.60 14.79
N LEU A 139 0.48 9.76 14.87
CA LEU A 139 -0.67 9.85 13.95
C LEU A 139 -1.50 11.12 14.18
N ASP A 140 -1.46 11.69 15.38
CA ASP A 140 -2.07 12.96 15.76
C ASP A 140 -1.17 14.18 15.53
N ASP A 141 0.08 14.01 15.09
CA ASP A 141 0.95 15.14 14.72
C ASP A 141 0.29 15.99 13.63
N SER A 142 0.28 17.31 13.81
CA SER A 142 -0.20 18.25 12.80
C SER A 142 0.71 18.27 11.57
N VAL A 143 0.13 18.57 10.41
CA VAL A 143 0.90 18.71 9.16
C VAL A 143 1.95 19.83 9.28
N GLN A 144 1.63 20.93 9.99
CA GLN A 144 2.52 22.06 10.20
C GLN A 144 3.81 21.70 10.95
N LYS A 145 3.80 20.65 11.77
CA LYS A 145 5.03 20.14 12.43
C LYS A 145 6.11 19.78 11.41
N PHE A 146 5.74 19.32 10.22
CA PHE A 146 6.65 18.85 9.17
C PHE A 146 6.72 19.80 7.97
N ILE A 147 5.65 20.58 7.75
CA ILE A 147 5.50 21.55 6.66
C ILE A 147 4.99 22.85 7.29
N PRO A 148 5.89 23.72 7.84
CA PRO A 148 5.49 24.89 8.62
C PRO A 148 4.56 25.85 7.86
N ASP A 149 4.79 26.04 6.56
CA ASP A 149 4.01 26.95 5.71
C ASP A 149 2.71 26.33 5.18
N PHE A 150 2.33 25.12 5.65
CA PHE A 150 1.10 24.47 5.20
C PHE A 150 -0.14 25.24 5.68
N PRO A 151 -0.99 25.76 4.78
CA PRO A 151 -1.97 26.81 5.12
C PRO A 151 -3.25 26.27 5.78
N TYR A 152 -3.44 24.96 5.87
CA TYR A 152 -4.69 24.34 6.37
C TYR A 152 -4.45 23.78 7.78
N HIS A 153 -4.93 24.52 8.78
CA HIS A 153 -4.80 24.15 10.19
C HIS A 153 -5.77 23.05 10.62
N GLY A 154 -5.44 22.35 11.71
CA GLY A 154 -6.28 21.30 12.29
C GLY A 154 -6.25 19.96 11.54
N ILE A 155 -5.36 19.81 10.56
CA ILE A 155 -5.15 18.55 9.83
C ILE A 155 -3.96 17.80 10.43
N ASN A 156 -4.15 16.52 10.75
CA ASN A 156 -3.11 15.62 11.25
C ASN A 156 -2.85 14.45 10.28
N ILE A 157 -1.82 13.65 10.58
CA ILE A 157 -1.40 12.50 9.76
C ILE A 157 -2.54 11.50 9.56
N GLN A 158 -3.29 11.18 10.64
CA GLN A 158 -4.42 10.25 10.59
C GLN A 158 -5.50 10.69 9.61
N MET A 159 -5.82 11.99 9.59
CA MET A 159 -6.82 12.53 8.67
C MET A 159 -6.38 12.46 7.22
N LEU A 160 -5.10 12.64 6.94
CA LEU A 160 -4.53 12.44 5.59
C LEU A 160 -4.62 10.98 5.17
N LEU A 161 -4.17 10.04 6.01
CA LEU A 161 -4.19 8.59 5.74
C LEU A 161 -5.60 8.06 5.45
N SER A 162 -6.63 8.62 6.12
CA SER A 162 -8.02 8.17 6.03
C SER A 162 -8.91 9.04 5.14
N HIS A 163 -8.35 9.96 4.36
CA HIS A 163 -9.08 10.88 3.48
C HIS A 163 -10.14 11.74 4.21
N ARG A 164 -9.79 12.22 5.41
CA ARG A 164 -10.66 13.06 6.25
C ARG A 164 -10.14 14.49 6.43
N SER A 165 -9.13 14.90 5.66
CA SER A 165 -8.51 16.22 5.78
C SER A 165 -9.39 17.37 5.30
N GLY A 166 -10.26 17.12 4.32
CA GLY A 166 -11.03 18.15 3.64
C GLY A 166 -10.24 19.05 2.68
N LEU A 167 -8.98 18.72 2.38
CA LEU A 167 -8.10 19.49 1.49
C LEU A 167 -8.71 19.73 0.10
N PRO A 168 -8.35 20.83 -0.58
CA PRO A 168 -8.64 20.99 -2.00
C PRO A 168 -7.84 19.95 -2.81
N TYR A 169 -8.39 19.50 -3.94
CA TYR A 169 -7.73 18.58 -4.83
C TYR A 169 -6.74 19.33 -5.73
N TYR A 170 -5.46 19.03 -5.59
CA TYR A 170 -4.40 19.75 -6.28
C TYR A 170 -4.60 19.83 -7.80
N ALA A 171 -5.03 18.73 -8.45
CA ALA A 171 -5.15 18.67 -9.90
C ALA A 171 -6.27 19.59 -10.46
N TYR A 172 -7.31 19.90 -9.69
CA TYR A 172 -8.35 20.84 -10.12
C TYR A 172 -8.01 22.27 -9.74
N ALA A 173 -7.50 22.46 -8.53
CA ALA A 173 -7.24 23.79 -8.00
C ALA A 173 -5.97 24.45 -8.62
N PHE A 174 -5.00 23.64 -9.02
CA PHE A 174 -3.76 24.10 -9.62
C PHE A 174 -3.87 24.38 -11.14
N ASP A 175 -4.85 23.76 -11.80
CA ASP A 175 -4.96 23.75 -13.26
C ASP A 175 -5.22 25.13 -13.87
N ASP A 176 -6.01 25.99 -13.23
CA ASP A 176 -6.39 27.31 -13.77
C ASP A 176 -5.24 28.33 -13.71
N SER A 177 -4.34 28.21 -12.72
CA SER A 177 -3.26 29.16 -12.51
C SER A 177 -1.95 28.81 -13.19
N VAL A 178 -1.74 27.53 -13.59
CA VAL A 178 -0.42 26.98 -13.92
C VAL A 178 -0.32 26.33 -15.30
N ARG A 179 -1.41 26.20 -16.06
CA ARG A 179 -1.37 25.76 -17.48
C ARG A 179 -0.35 26.55 -18.35
N LYS A 180 0.11 27.69 -17.85
CA LYS A 180 1.18 28.50 -18.47
C LYS A 180 2.58 27.94 -18.22
N VAL A 181 2.77 27.05 -17.23
CA VAL A 181 4.07 26.45 -16.90
C VAL A 181 4.23 25.16 -17.71
N ARG A 182 5.25 25.11 -18.55
CA ARG A 182 5.50 23.97 -19.45
C ARG A 182 6.05 22.72 -18.77
N THR A 183 6.55 22.83 -17.54
CA THR A 183 7.16 21.73 -16.79
C THR A 183 6.17 21.12 -15.80
N PRO A 184 6.00 19.77 -15.80
CA PRO A 184 5.18 19.08 -14.82
C PRO A 184 5.59 19.40 -13.38
N PRO A 185 4.64 19.72 -12.47
CA PRO A 185 4.97 20.06 -11.09
C PRO A 185 5.40 18.84 -10.30
N ASP A 186 6.27 19.05 -9.33
CA ASP A 186 6.55 18.14 -8.25
C ASP A 186 5.71 18.47 -6.98
N ASN A 187 5.85 17.65 -5.94
CA ASN A 187 5.14 17.85 -4.69
C ASN A 187 5.48 19.19 -4.02
N ASN A 188 6.73 19.63 -4.07
CA ASN A 188 7.17 20.87 -3.42
C ASN A 188 6.58 22.10 -4.11
N GLN A 189 6.47 22.07 -5.43
CA GLN A 189 5.85 23.16 -6.18
C GLN A 189 4.35 23.27 -5.85
N ILE A 190 3.65 22.14 -5.70
CA ILE A 190 2.24 22.13 -5.27
C ILE A 190 2.08 22.62 -3.83
N LEU A 191 2.94 22.20 -2.90
CA LEU A 191 2.92 22.68 -1.52
C LEU A 191 3.19 24.21 -1.45
N LYS A 192 4.17 24.71 -2.20
CA LYS A 192 4.43 26.13 -2.30
C LYS A 192 3.22 26.90 -2.84
N TRP A 193 2.57 26.34 -3.86
CA TRP A 193 1.36 26.94 -4.41
C TRP A 193 0.20 26.90 -3.39
N PHE A 194 0.01 25.83 -2.62
CA PHE A 194 -0.96 25.81 -1.53
C PHE A 194 -0.70 26.92 -0.50
N ALA A 195 0.56 27.12 -0.10
CA ALA A 195 0.94 28.17 0.84
C ALA A 195 0.62 29.59 0.33
N GLN A 196 0.86 29.83 -0.98
CA GLN A 196 0.67 31.14 -1.62
C GLN A 196 -0.78 31.43 -1.97
N SER A 197 -1.45 30.49 -2.66
CA SER A 197 -2.78 30.69 -3.26
C SER A 197 -3.93 30.32 -2.32
N ARG A 198 -3.68 29.48 -1.33
CA ARG A 198 -4.64 29.04 -0.30
C ARG A 198 -6.03 28.67 -0.86
N PRO A 199 -6.12 27.79 -1.88
CA PRO A 199 -7.42 27.42 -2.44
C PRO A 199 -8.36 26.91 -1.36
N LYS A 200 -9.65 27.21 -1.51
CA LYS A 200 -10.66 26.88 -0.51
C LYS A 200 -10.73 25.38 -0.25
N PRO A 201 -10.65 24.92 1.00
CA PRO A 201 -10.84 23.50 1.32
C PRO A 201 -12.27 23.05 1.03
N TYR A 202 -12.45 21.78 0.67
CA TYR A 202 -13.77 21.21 0.36
C TYR A 202 -14.59 20.98 1.62
N ASN A 203 -13.96 20.65 2.74
CA ASN A 203 -14.60 20.41 4.02
C ASN A 203 -13.72 20.88 5.19
N ARG A 204 -14.33 21.01 6.36
CA ARG A 204 -13.57 21.13 7.62
C ARG A 204 -12.84 19.80 7.91
N PRO A 205 -11.65 19.86 8.55
CA PRO A 205 -10.93 18.66 8.95
C PRO A 205 -11.82 17.71 9.77
N ASN A 206 -11.70 16.42 9.52
CA ASN A 206 -12.43 15.32 10.17
C ASN A 206 -13.96 15.33 10.07
N ARG A 207 -14.56 16.19 9.23
CA ARG A 207 -16.03 16.24 9.07
C ARG A 207 -16.59 14.98 8.42
N SER A 208 -15.98 14.53 7.33
CA SER A 208 -16.43 13.36 6.56
C SER A 208 -15.30 12.78 5.72
N PHE A 209 -15.48 11.55 5.28
CA PHE A 209 -14.66 10.94 4.26
C PHE A 209 -14.84 11.64 2.92
N ALA A 210 -13.73 12.06 2.30
CA ALA A 210 -13.68 12.60 0.95
C ALA A 210 -12.37 12.17 0.29
N TYR A 211 -12.44 11.16 -0.58
CA TYR A 211 -11.27 10.62 -1.28
C TYR A 211 -10.56 11.74 -2.05
N ASN A 212 -9.28 11.96 -1.75
CA ASN A 212 -8.52 13.08 -2.29
C ASN A 212 -7.03 12.76 -2.43
N ASN A 213 -6.49 12.89 -3.63
CA ASN A 213 -5.09 12.61 -3.93
C ASN A 213 -4.11 13.55 -3.21
N SER A 214 -4.52 14.80 -2.93
CA SER A 214 -3.69 15.77 -2.20
C SER A 214 -3.22 15.22 -0.84
N ASN A 215 -4.03 14.39 -0.18
CA ASN A 215 -3.64 13.76 1.08
C ASN A 215 -2.36 12.96 0.97
N TYR A 216 -2.25 12.15 -0.07
CA TYR A 216 -1.14 11.22 -0.26
C TYR A 216 0.09 11.89 -0.84
N MET A 217 -0.07 12.96 -1.61
CA MET A 217 1.00 13.87 -2.00
C MET A 217 1.64 14.54 -0.77
N VAL A 218 0.82 15.05 0.16
CA VAL A 218 1.28 15.64 1.42
C VAL A 218 1.98 14.59 2.30
N LEU A 219 1.43 13.37 2.42
CA LEU A 219 2.06 12.28 3.18
C LEU A 219 3.42 11.89 2.61
N ALA A 220 3.58 11.77 1.29
CA ALA A 220 4.88 11.51 0.67
C ALA A 220 5.88 12.61 1.01
N SER A 221 5.47 13.87 0.95
CA SER A 221 6.30 15.02 1.31
C SER A 221 6.69 15.03 2.80
N ILE A 222 5.83 14.54 3.69
CA ILE A 222 6.15 14.37 5.11
C ILE A 222 7.18 13.25 5.29
N VAL A 223 7.03 12.12 4.59
CA VAL A 223 8.01 11.04 4.62
C VAL A 223 9.39 11.53 4.22
N GLU A 224 9.51 12.34 3.15
CA GLU A 224 10.78 12.93 2.74
C GLU A 224 11.41 13.79 3.82
N ARG A 225 10.64 14.69 4.44
CA ARG A 225 11.13 15.60 5.49
C ARG A 225 11.58 14.88 6.74
N VAL A 226 10.85 13.87 7.15
CA VAL A 226 11.15 13.09 8.38
C VAL A 226 12.31 12.13 8.16
N SER A 227 12.44 11.56 6.97
CA SER A 227 13.48 10.56 6.67
C SER A 227 14.78 11.17 6.13
N GLY A 228 14.73 12.39 5.57
CA GLY A 228 15.84 13.00 4.85
C GLY A 228 16.14 12.36 3.49
N LEU A 229 15.30 11.43 3.02
CA LEU A 229 15.46 10.72 1.76
C LEU A 229 14.39 11.16 0.75
N PRO A 230 14.70 11.26 -0.56
CA PRO A 230 13.70 11.29 -1.62
C PRO A 230 12.71 10.13 -1.47
N PHE A 231 11.44 10.35 -1.78
CA PHE A 231 10.38 9.38 -1.49
C PHE A 231 10.57 8.05 -2.23
N ASP A 232 11.05 8.07 -3.48
CA ASP A 232 11.41 6.88 -4.25
C ASP A 232 12.52 6.07 -3.58
N GLN A 233 13.55 6.73 -3.07
CA GLN A 233 14.63 6.09 -2.33
C GLN A 233 14.17 5.54 -0.98
N PHE A 234 13.27 6.26 -0.30
CA PHE A 234 12.68 5.77 0.95
C PHE A 234 11.89 4.47 0.70
N LEU A 235 11.01 4.46 -0.30
CA LEU A 235 10.24 3.27 -0.67
C LEU A 235 11.16 2.11 -1.04
N LYS A 236 12.16 2.36 -1.88
CA LYS A 236 13.14 1.33 -2.29
C LYS A 236 13.82 0.73 -1.07
N LYS A 237 14.46 1.55 -0.25
CA LYS A 237 15.29 1.11 0.90
C LYS A 237 14.47 0.45 2.02
N ASN A 238 13.26 0.96 2.31
CA ASN A 238 12.51 0.57 3.50
C ASN A 238 11.34 -0.36 3.21
N ILE A 239 10.93 -0.50 1.93
CA ILE A 239 9.80 -1.35 1.55
C ILE A 239 10.22 -2.35 0.47
N PHE A 240 10.62 -1.89 -0.74
CA PHE A 240 10.79 -2.78 -1.88
C PHE A 240 11.96 -3.76 -1.72
N ASP A 241 13.15 -3.26 -1.37
CA ASP A 241 14.34 -4.11 -1.20
C ASP A 241 14.18 -5.12 -0.04
N PRO A 242 13.70 -4.73 1.17
CA PRO A 242 13.55 -5.65 2.29
C PRO A 242 12.58 -6.81 2.05
N ILE A 243 11.60 -6.64 1.17
CA ILE A 243 10.62 -7.69 0.84
C ILE A 243 10.86 -8.30 -0.55
N GLY A 244 11.98 -7.96 -1.20
CA GLY A 244 12.41 -8.55 -2.47
C GLY A 244 11.56 -8.16 -3.68
N MET A 245 10.93 -6.99 -3.70
CA MET A 245 10.16 -6.45 -4.84
C MET A 245 11.08 -5.84 -5.89
N LYS A 246 11.88 -6.67 -6.56
CA LYS A 246 12.95 -6.26 -7.49
C LYS A 246 12.44 -5.58 -8.77
N ASN A 247 11.19 -5.81 -9.14
CA ASN A 247 10.54 -5.25 -10.33
C ASN A 247 9.61 -4.08 -10.00
N THR A 248 9.71 -3.53 -8.78
CA THR A 248 8.86 -2.43 -8.31
C THR A 248 9.68 -1.16 -8.11
N TYR A 249 9.14 -0.03 -8.59
CA TYR A 249 9.77 1.26 -8.43
C TYR A 249 8.72 2.39 -8.45
N LEU A 250 9.06 3.55 -7.91
CA LEU A 250 8.30 4.79 -8.08
C LEU A 250 8.86 5.56 -9.29
N SER A 251 8.02 5.86 -10.26
CA SER A 251 8.39 6.68 -11.42
C SER A 251 8.57 8.14 -11.00
N THR A 252 9.69 8.72 -11.39
CA THR A 252 10.05 10.11 -11.18
C THR A 252 10.63 10.69 -12.46
N THR A 253 10.78 12.01 -12.55
CA THR A 253 11.43 12.65 -13.70
C THR A 253 12.86 12.17 -13.96
N LYS A 254 13.52 11.61 -12.93
CA LYS A 254 14.92 11.14 -13.01
C LYS A 254 15.03 9.70 -13.54
N ASN A 255 14.00 8.86 -13.35
CA ASN A 255 14.09 7.43 -13.64
C ASN A 255 13.06 6.92 -14.67
N ASP A 256 12.18 7.78 -15.17
CA ASP A 256 11.07 7.37 -16.05
C ASP A 256 11.52 6.78 -17.38
N SER A 257 12.67 7.21 -17.90
CA SER A 257 13.26 6.73 -19.15
C SER A 257 14.09 5.43 -19.03
N ILE A 258 14.43 5.02 -17.80
CA ILE A 258 15.42 3.96 -17.56
C ILE A 258 14.78 2.58 -17.43
N ASN A 259 13.47 2.51 -17.15
CA ASN A 259 12.82 1.25 -16.79
C ASN A 259 12.36 0.44 -17.99
N MET A 260 13.12 -0.61 -18.30
CA MET A 260 12.78 -1.62 -19.30
C MET A 260 11.57 -2.46 -18.85
N ASN A 261 10.83 -3.03 -19.81
CA ASN A 261 9.62 -3.82 -19.60
C ASN A 261 8.45 -3.04 -18.96
N ARG A 262 8.45 -1.72 -19.04
CA ARG A 262 7.32 -0.89 -18.67
C ARG A 262 6.23 -1.01 -19.73
N THR A 263 5.01 -1.36 -19.31
CA THR A 263 3.85 -1.32 -20.18
C THR A 263 3.43 0.12 -20.48
N MET A 264 2.67 0.31 -21.54
CA MET A 264 2.06 1.60 -21.87
C MET A 264 0.55 1.50 -21.62
N GLY A 265 -0.05 2.63 -21.17
CA GLY A 265 -1.49 2.70 -20.94
C GLY A 265 -2.28 3.01 -22.20
N TYR A 266 -3.44 2.36 -22.36
CA TYR A 266 -4.27 2.47 -23.57
C TYR A 266 -5.74 2.72 -23.25
N GLU A 267 -6.42 3.46 -24.15
CA GLU A 267 -7.86 3.49 -24.27
C GLU A 267 -8.24 2.90 -25.64
N GLY A 268 -8.85 1.74 -25.64
CA GLY A 268 -8.97 0.92 -26.84
C GLY A 268 -7.57 0.50 -27.32
N ARG A 269 -7.17 0.94 -28.51
CA ARG A 269 -5.82 0.80 -29.08
C ARG A 269 -5.01 2.09 -29.08
N ARG A 270 -5.60 3.20 -28.63
CA ARG A 270 -4.93 4.50 -28.61
C ARG A 270 -4.06 4.58 -27.34
N LYS A 271 -2.77 4.77 -27.54
CA LYS A 271 -1.82 5.05 -26.45
C LYS A 271 -2.21 6.37 -25.78
N ILE A 272 -2.30 6.35 -24.45
CA ILE A 272 -2.53 7.56 -23.66
C ILE A 272 -1.18 8.18 -23.31
N GLN A 273 -1.06 9.47 -23.62
CA GLN A 273 0.14 10.23 -23.27
C GLN A 273 0.26 10.45 -21.75
N THR A 274 1.48 10.69 -21.29
CA THR A 274 1.75 11.12 -19.92
C THR A 274 0.98 12.41 -19.62
N ASP A 275 0.55 12.53 -18.37
CA ASP A 275 -0.17 13.70 -17.90
C ASP A 275 0.77 14.68 -17.19
N TYR A 276 0.35 15.93 -17.16
CA TYR A 276 1.06 17.00 -16.45
C TYR A 276 1.31 16.65 -14.96
N TYR A 277 0.42 15.87 -14.34
CA TYR A 277 0.53 15.48 -12.93
C TYR A 277 1.13 14.08 -12.70
N ASP A 278 1.73 13.45 -13.71
CA ASP A 278 2.28 12.09 -13.55
C ASP A 278 3.44 12.02 -12.57
N PHE A 279 4.14 13.13 -12.36
CA PHE A 279 5.27 13.22 -11.42
C PHE A 279 4.91 13.81 -10.05
N VAL A 280 3.64 14.05 -9.78
CA VAL A 280 3.14 14.24 -8.41
C VAL A 280 3.08 12.87 -7.77
N ILE A 281 3.89 12.65 -6.74
CA ILE A 281 4.13 11.34 -6.14
C ILE A 281 3.42 11.15 -4.79
N GLY A 282 3.24 9.88 -4.42
CA GLY A 282 2.58 9.48 -3.17
C GLY A 282 1.15 8.98 -3.37
N ASP A 283 0.38 9.61 -4.26
CA ASP A 283 -0.99 9.19 -4.60
C ASP A 283 -1.04 8.20 -5.78
N LYS A 284 0.03 8.16 -6.59
CA LYS A 284 0.21 7.31 -7.78
C LYS A 284 1.71 7.17 -8.11
N GLY A 285 2.02 6.58 -9.25
CA GLY A 285 3.36 6.56 -9.84
C GLY A 285 4.18 5.31 -9.53
N VAL A 286 3.73 4.40 -8.66
CA VAL A 286 4.39 3.11 -8.46
C VAL A 286 4.10 2.19 -9.65
N TYR A 287 5.15 1.58 -10.19
CA TYR A 287 5.10 0.50 -11.18
C TYR A 287 5.51 -0.81 -10.54
N SER A 288 4.80 -1.90 -10.86
CA SER A 288 5.05 -3.22 -10.27
C SER A 288 4.61 -4.35 -11.19
N THR A 289 4.86 -5.59 -10.75
CA THR A 289 4.41 -6.84 -11.35
C THR A 289 3.45 -7.58 -10.41
N ILE A 290 2.70 -8.56 -10.94
CA ILE A 290 1.83 -9.40 -10.10
C ILE A 290 2.62 -10.20 -9.06
N ASP A 291 3.84 -10.65 -9.39
CA ASP A 291 4.68 -11.42 -8.47
C ASP A 291 5.21 -10.56 -7.31
N ASP A 292 5.63 -9.32 -7.59
CA ASP A 292 6.06 -8.41 -6.53
C ASP A 292 4.88 -7.98 -5.64
N LEU A 293 3.67 -7.81 -6.21
CA LEU A 293 2.47 -7.55 -5.42
C LEU A 293 2.05 -8.75 -4.58
N PHE A 294 2.35 -9.97 -5.00
CA PHE A 294 2.16 -11.15 -4.15
C PHE A 294 3.11 -11.15 -2.96
N LYS A 295 4.38 -10.76 -3.14
CA LYS A 295 5.29 -10.52 -2.01
C LYS A 295 4.78 -9.41 -1.10
N TRP A 296 4.23 -8.34 -1.67
CA TRP A 296 3.56 -7.28 -0.91
C TRP A 296 2.42 -7.80 -0.04
N TYR A 297 1.54 -8.63 -0.60
CA TYR A 297 0.48 -9.30 0.15
C TYR A 297 1.03 -10.11 1.32
N LYS A 298 2.04 -10.96 1.07
CA LYS A 298 2.66 -11.76 2.12
C LYS A 298 3.25 -10.86 3.22
N ALA A 299 3.96 -9.80 2.84
CA ALA A 299 4.54 -8.86 3.80
C ALA A 299 3.49 -8.18 4.67
N LEU A 300 2.37 -7.70 4.08
CA LEU A 300 1.28 -7.06 4.82
C LEU A 300 0.61 -7.99 5.84
N ASN A 301 0.60 -9.30 5.60
CA ASN A 301 0.01 -10.30 6.49
C ASN A 301 1.03 -10.95 7.43
N SER A 302 2.27 -10.45 7.48
CA SER A 302 3.33 -10.94 8.35
C SER A 302 3.67 -9.99 9.47
N ASP A 303 4.38 -10.51 10.48
CA ASP A 303 4.91 -9.72 11.59
C ASP A 303 6.29 -9.10 11.29
N CYS A 304 6.91 -9.47 10.17
CA CYS A 304 8.26 -9.03 9.83
C CYS A 304 8.29 -7.66 9.14
N PHE A 305 7.18 -7.20 8.57
CA PHE A 305 7.10 -5.92 7.86
C PHE A 305 6.68 -4.76 8.78
N LEU A 306 5.54 -4.89 9.43
CA LEU A 306 5.02 -4.02 10.50
C LEU A 306 4.38 -4.90 11.56
N SER A 307 4.28 -4.40 12.80
CA SER A 307 3.64 -5.15 13.88
C SER A 307 2.16 -5.44 13.58
N LYS A 308 1.66 -6.58 14.06
CA LYS A 308 0.21 -6.92 13.99
C LYS A 308 -0.67 -5.80 14.53
N LYS A 309 -0.22 -5.09 15.56
CA LYS A 309 -0.93 -3.95 16.14
C LYS A 309 -1.11 -2.84 15.14
N THR A 310 -0.04 -2.44 14.47
CA THR A 310 -0.05 -1.37 13.45
C THR A 310 -0.87 -1.79 12.23
N MET A 311 -0.73 -3.02 11.77
CA MET A 311 -1.53 -3.52 10.65
C MET A 311 -3.03 -3.59 10.98
N LYS A 312 -3.39 -4.04 12.19
CA LYS A 312 -4.79 -4.02 12.66
C LYS A 312 -5.35 -2.59 12.70
N GLU A 313 -4.55 -1.61 13.11
CA GLU A 313 -4.94 -0.22 13.09
C GLU A 313 -5.10 0.31 11.65
N ALA A 314 -4.21 -0.06 10.74
CA ALA A 314 -4.29 0.33 9.32
C ALA A 314 -5.58 -0.17 8.65
N TRP A 315 -6.03 -1.36 9.00
CA TRP A 315 -7.24 -1.99 8.44
C TRP A 315 -8.49 -1.76 9.29
N GLN A 316 -8.46 -0.80 10.21
CA GLN A 316 -9.65 -0.42 10.94
C GLN A 316 -10.50 0.53 10.10
N PRO A 317 -11.79 0.24 9.87
CA PRO A 317 -12.73 1.14 9.21
C PRO A 317 -12.88 2.46 9.97
N ARG A 318 -12.91 3.59 9.22
CA ARG A 318 -12.90 4.95 9.82
C ARG A 318 -13.95 5.89 9.25
N SER A 319 -14.84 5.41 8.37
CA SER A 319 -15.81 6.24 7.65
C SER A 319 -17.20 5.61 7.77
N PHE A 320 -17.99 6.12 8.70
CA PHE A 320 -19.33 5.61 9.03
C PHE A 320 -20.43 6.67 8.83
N GLU A 321 -20.12 7.77 8.13
CA GLU A 321 -21.08 8.85 7.86
C GLU A 321 -22.17 8.44 6.88
N ARG A 322 -21.91 7.44 6.07
CA ARG A 322 -22.90 6.84 5.16
C ARG A 322 -23.09 5.38 5.56
N LYS A 323 -24.34 4.94 5.57
CA LYS A 323 -24.66 3.52 5.70
C LYS A 323 -24.17 2.79 4.45
N GLY A 324 -23.68 1.56 4.62
CA GLY A 324 -23.20 0.71 3.54
C GLY A 324 -21.98 -0.11 3.96
N LEU A 325 -21.53 -0.99 3.06
CA LEU A 325 -20.43 -1.89 3.33
C LEU A 325 -19.06 -1.27 3.03
N LYS A 326 -19.00 -0.23 2.19
CA LYS A 326 -17.73 0.39 1.78
C LYS A 326 -17.16 1.28 2.87
N ASN A 327 -15.87 1.12 3.16
CA ASN A 327 -15.16 1.91 4.15
C ASN A 327 -13.71 2.18 3.72
N TYR A 328 -12.96 2.93 4.54
CA TYR A 328 -11.55 3.25 4.29
C TYR A 328 -10.77 3.30 5.61
N GLY A 329 -9.58 2.68 5.60
CA GLY A 329 -8.61 2.75 6.70
C GLY A 329 -7.41 3.64 6.36
N TYR A 330 -6.21 3.18 6.66
CA TYR A 330 -4.98 3.88 6.28
C TYR A 330 -4.42 3.30 4.98
N GLY A 331 -4.74 3.94 3.86
CA GLY A 331 -4.26 3.56 2.54
C GLY A 331 -5.00 2.41 1.87
N PHE A 332 -6.01 1.86 2.52
CA PHE A 332 -6.80 0.75 2.00
C PHE A 332 -8.28 1.07 2.02
N ARG A 333 -8.96 0.68 0.94
CA ARG A 333 -10.41 0.53 0.90
C ARG A 333 -10.79 -0.76 1.61
N MET A 334 -11.96 -0.79 2.18
CA MET A 334 -12.48 -1.97 2.86
C MET A 334 -13.93 -2.22 2.48
N MET A 335 -14.30 -3.50 2.49
CA MET A 335 -15.69 -3.93 2.50
C MET A 335 -15.97 -4.55 3.87
N LEU A 336 -16.98 -4.05 4.56
CA LEU A 336 -17.39 -4.59 5.86
C LEU A 336 -18.09 -5.93 5.68
N LYS A 337 -18.13 -6.72 6.74
CA LYS A 337 -18.86 -7.98 6.77
C LYS A 337 -20.39 -7.73 6.61
N ASP A 338 -20.87 -6.71 7.28
CA ASP A 338 -22.24 -6.23 7.26
C ASP A 338 -22.26 -4.73 7.61
N ALA A 339 -23.36 -4.03 7.44
CA ALA A 339 -23.48 -2.59 7.67
C ALA A 339 -23.29 -2.18 9.16
N GLU A 340 -23.43 -3.09 10.08
CA GLU A 340 -23.28 -2.86 11.53
C GLU A 340 -21.88 -3.26 12.03
N SER A 341 -21.20 -4.12 11.28
CA SER A 341 -19.85 -4.59 11.59
C SER A 341 -18.83 -3.47 11.50
N LYS A 342 -18.00 -3.37 12.52
CA LYS A 342 -16.80 -2.53 12.49
C LYS A 342 -15.57 -3.31 11.99
N LYS A 343 -15.77 -4.52 11.43
CA LYS A 343 -14.70 -5.39 10.93
C LYS A 343 -14.74 -5.45 9.41
N ALA A 344 -13.61 -5.27 8.79
CA ALA A 344 -13.46 -5.50 7.36
C ALA A 344 -13.52 -6.99 7.05
N ARG A 345 -14.35 -7.40 6.09
CA ARG A 345 -14.30 -8.72 5.45
C ARG A 345 -13.20 -8.74 4.40
N TYR A 346 -13.13 -7.68 3.60
CA TYR A 346 -12.11 -7.52 2.55
C TYR A 346 -11.34 -6.24 2.74
N VAL A 347 -10.06 -6.31 2.40
CA VAL A 347 -9.14 -5.18 2.32
C VAL A 347 -8.66 -5.09 0.90
N TYR A 348 -8.75 -3.92 0.27
CA TYR A 348 -8.42 -3.78 -1.13
C TYR A 348 -7.96 -2.37 -1.49
N HIS A 349 -7.35 -2.23 -2.64
CA HIS A 349 -7.26 -0.96 -3.35
C HIS A 349 -7.34 -1.19 -4.85
N ASN A 350 -8.09 -0.35 -5.53
CA ASN A 350 -8.14 -0.28 -6.98
C ASN A 350 -7.33 0.92 -7.48
N GLY A 351 -6.86 0.82 -8.70
CA GLY A 351 -6.15 1.90 -9.38
C GLY A 351 -6.73 2.18 -10.74
N TRP A 352 -6.89 3.45 -11.05
CA TRP A 352 -7.24 3.92 -12.39
C TRP A 352 -6.44 5.19 -12.71
N TRP A 353 -5.66 5.13 -13.78
CA TRP A 353 -4.89 6.26 -14.28
C TRP A 353 -4.38 5.99 -15.69
N LYS A 354 -4.59 6.94 -16.63
CA LYS A 354 -3.96 6.93 -17.95
C LYS A 354 -3.95 5.57 -18.67
N GLY A 355 -5.12 4.91 -18.72
CA GLY A 355 -5.29 3.62 -19.38
C GLY A 355 -5.02 2.41 -18.50
N TYR A 356 -4.36 2.57 -17.36
CA TYR A 356 -4.20 1.48 -16.42
C TYR A 356 -5.46 1.29 -15.58
N SER A 357 -5.83 0.04 -15.38
CA SER A 357 -6.89 -0.40 -14.46
C SER A 357 -6.32 -1.54 -13.64
N THR A 358 -6.20 -1.35 -12.33
CA THR A 358 -5.51 -2.29 -11.45
C THR A 358 -6.33 -2.61 -10.21
N LEU A 359 -6.16 -3.80 -9.67
CA LEU A 359 -6.83 -4.27 -8.47
C LEU A 359 -5.88 -5.10 -7.61
N PHE A 360 -5.90 -4.81 -6.32
CA PHE A 360 -5.28 -5.57 -5.25
C PHE A 360 -6.34 -5.81 -4.19
N TRP A 361 -6.83 -7.03 -4.07
CA TRP A 361 -7.95 -7.40 -3.22
C TRP A 361 -7.61 -8.64 -2.40
N PHE A 362 -7.83 -8.63 -1.11
CA PHE A 362 -7.57 -9.79 -0.29
C PHE A 362 -8.57 -9.93 0.89
N ASN A 363 -8.73 -11.16 1.32
CA ASN A 363 -9.45 -11.53 2.53
C ASN A 363 -8.42 -12.03 3.56
N PRO A 364 -8.12 -11.24 4.61
CA PRO A 364 -7.11 -11.65 5.60
C PRO A 364 -7.57 -12.80 6.49
N HIS A 365 -8.88 -13.12 6.52
CA HIS A 365 -9.42 -14.20 7.34
C HIS A 365 -9.37 -15.56 6.61
N GLU A 366 -9.64 -15.55 5.29
CA GLU A 366 -9.59 -16.74 4.43
C GLU A 366 -8.24 -16.92 3.75
N ASP A 367 -7.31 -16.02 4.03
CA ASP A 367 -5.94 -16.00 3.51
C ASP A 367 -5.87 -16.20 1.98
N TYR A 368 -6.56 -15.33 1.23
CA TYR A 368 -6.42 -15.28 -0.22
C TYR A 368 -6.25 -13.86 -0.76
N VAL A 369 -5.63 -13.78 -1.94
CA VAL A 369 -5.40 -12.53 -2.66
C VAL A 369 -5.75 -12.66 -4.14
N VAL A 370 -6.34 -11.60 -4.70
CA VAL A 370 -6.60 -11.41 -6.12
C VAL A 370 -5.86 -10.16 -6.58
N ILE A 371 -4.96 -10.33 -7.54
CA ILE A 371 -4.15 -9.27 -8.13
C ILE A 371 -4.44 -9.22 -9.62
N ILE A 372 -4.91 -8.08 -10.11
CA ILE A 372 -5.21 -7.87 -11.54
C ILE A 372 -4.54 -6.57 -11.97
N LEU A 373 -3.66 -6.64 -12.97
CA LEU A 373 -2.96 -5.49 -13.52
C LEU A 373 -3.29 -5.37 -15.01
N GLY A 374 -4.06 -4.36 -15.37
CA GLY A 374 -4.41 -4.05 -16.76
C GLY A 374 -3.75 -2.77 -17.24
N ASN A 375 -3.23 -2.75 -18.47
CA ASN A 375 -2.71 -1.57 -19.14
C ASN A 375 -3.64 -1.02 -20.22
N ARG A 376 -4.88 -1.47 -20.24
CA ARG A 376 -5.96 -0.95 -21.08
C ARG A 376 -7.11 -0.54 -20.17
N LYS A 377 -7.62 0.70 -20.35
CA LYS A 377 -8.78 1.20 -19.61
C LYS A 377 -9.94 0.21 -19.69
N ASN A 378 -10.27 -0.42 -18.58
CA ASN A 378 -11.25 -1.49 -18.55
C ASN A 378 -11.88 -1.64 -17.16
N GLY A 379 -13.17 -1.34 -17.03
CA GLY A 379 -13.92 -1.44 -15.77
C GLY A 379 -14.15 -2.88 -15.29
N THR A 380 -13.96 -3.89 -16.17
CA THR A 380 -14.16 -5.30 -15.79
C THR A 380 -13.12 -5.80 -14.78
N VAL A 381 -11.98 -5.11 -14.66
CA VAL A 381 -10.97 -5.36 -13.64
C VAL A 381 -11.57 -5.29 -12.23
N TYR A 382 -12.56 -4.42 -12.04
CA TYR A 382 -13.20 -4.20 -10.73
C TYR A 382 -14.39 -5.13 -10.46
N LYS A 383 -14.88 -5.85 -11.46
CA LYS A 383 -15.98 -6.83 -11.31
C LYS A 383 -15.43 -8.14 -10.76
N VAL A 384 -15.33 -8.24 -9.43
CA VAL A 384 -14.70 -9.37 -8.73
C VAL A 384 -15.68 -10.41 -8.19
N LYS A 385 -17.00 -10.15 -8.18
CA LYS A 385 -18.02 -11.02 -7.59
C LYS A 385 -17.84 -12.52 -7.95
N SER A 386 -17.73 -12.83 -9.24
CA SER A 386 -17.52 -14.22 -9.70
C SER A 386 -16.18 -14.82 -9.25
N ILE A 387 -15.14 -14.02 -9.10
CA ILE A 387 -13.83 -14.46 -8.62
C ILE A 387 -13.94 -14.79 -7.11
N LEU A 388 -14.57 -13.90 -6.34
CA LEU A 388 -14.77 -14.12 -4.90
C LEU A 388 -15.66 -15.32 -4.63
N GLN A 389 -16.70 -15.56 -5.45
CA GLN A 389 -17.53 -16.77 -5.36
C GLN A 389 -16.68 -18.03 -5.49
N VAL A 390 -15.76 -18.10 -6.46
CA VAL A 390 -14.84 -19.24 -6.62
C VAL A 390 -13.94 -19.41 -5.39
N MET A 391 -13.43 -18.30 -4.84
CA MET A 391 -12.52 -18.36 -3.69
C MET A 391 -13.22 -18.77 -2.39
N GLU A 392 -14.51 -18.52 -2.26
CA GLU A 392 -15.32 -18.73 -1.06
C GLU A 392 -16.39 -19.82 -1.22
N GLU A 393 -16.32 -20.66 -2.28
CA GLU A 393 -17.28 -21.76 -2.48
C GLU A 393 -17.44 -22.68 -1.27
N ASP A 394 -16.37 -22.84 -0.48
CA ASP A 394 -16.37 -23.69 0.70
C ASP A 394 -16.86 -22.97 1.99
N ALA A 395 -16.91 -21.62 1.95
CA ALA A 395 -17.47 -20.80 3.01
C ALA A 395 -18.83 -20.29 2.51
N ASN A 396 -19.95 -20.84 3.03
CA ASN A 396 -21.32 -20.50 2.67
C ASN A 396 -21.44 -19.09 2.07
N ALA A 397 -21.59 -19.02 0.75
CA ALA A 397 -21.71 -17.79 -0.03
C ALA A 397 -23.07 -17.15 0.22
N GLY A 398 -23.31 -16.69 1.45
CA GLY A 398 -24.43 -15.84 1.80
C GLY A 398 -24.26 -14.49 1.13
N GLU A 399 -25.25 -14.12 0.33
CA GLU A 399 -25.57 -12.80 -0.19
C GLU A 399 -24.38 -11.84 -0.37
N MET A 400 -23.71 -11.96 -1.51
CA MET A 400 -22.84 -10.89 -1.99
C MET A 400 -23.70 -9.92 -2.78
N ASP A 401 -24.02 -8.78 -2.17
CA ASP A 401 -24.77 -7.68 -2.77
C ASP A 401 -24.09 -7.10 -4.01
N ASP A 402 -24.89 -6.54 -4.92
CA ASP A 402 -24.46 -5.87 -6.17
C ASP A 402 -23.60 -4.60 -5.94
N GLU A 403 -23.38 -4.17 -4.70
CA GLU A 403 -22.53 -3.02 -4.33
C GLU A 403 -21.03 -3.20 -4.63
N LEU A 404 -20.59 -4.36 -5.14
CA LEU A 404 -19.19 -4.61 -5.51
C LEU A 404 -18.74 -3.93 -6.81
N THR A 405 -19.61 -3.20 -7.51
CA THR A 405 -19.39 -2.78 -8.91
C THR A 405 -19.12 -1.29 -9.15
N ASP A 406 -18.86 -0.45 -8.13
CA ASP A 406 -18.52 0.98 -8.36
C ASP A 406 -17.18 1.41 -7.76
#